data_c57b8d0f15ef6841f547f2f5a8a5b72f
#
_entry.id   c57b8d0f15ef6841f547f2f5a8a5b72f
#
_cell.length_a   1.000
_cell.length_b   1.000
_cell.length_c   1.000
_cell.angle_alpha   90.00
_cell.angle_beta   90.00
_cell.angle_gamma   90.00
#
_symmetry.space_group_name_H-M   'P 1'
#
loop_
_entity.id
_entity.type
_entity.pdbx_description
1 polymer ?
#
loop_
_entity_poly.entity_id
_entity_poly.type
_entity_poly.pdbx_seq_one_letter_code
_entity_poly.pdbx_strand_id
1 'polypeptide(L)'
;MDIPHTRREFLYKSVLATAGLAAGTNAVASTNLETFFGKSTTYAKAADDMKICIFSKHLQWLTYQEMAKTAATLGFDGIDLTVRPGGHVEPERVAEDLPKAVKAVEQAGLKVYMLTTEITSADQPHTQAILKTAAKLGIPYYRMGWVKYEDKQSIEQNLDIFKKTFSQLAALNKQYQIHGAYQNHAGKNLGSAIWDLWMVIKDLDPKWLGCQYDIRHAIIEGANSWSLGLKLVQSHIRTLDIKDFRWANKDGKWQVENVPLGEGMVDFTQYFTLLRSYQIKGLFSLHYEYPLGGADSGAKSLAVPKEQVLEAMKRDLTTLRKWLNKA
;
A
#
# COMPACT_ATOMS: atom_id res chain seq x y z
N MET A 1 -37.95 25.32 39.07
CA MET A 1 -36.93 24.46 39.68
C MET A 1 -36.56 23.47 38.58
N ASP A 2 -35.46 23.55 37.98
CA ASP A 2 -34.12 23.55 38.18
C ASP A 2 -33.32 23.91 36.90
N ILE A 3 -32.25 24.56 37.10
CA ILE A 3 -31.40 25.25 36.15
C ILE A 3 -30.50 24.21 35.41
N PRO A 4 -30.37 24.24 34.10
CA PRO A 4 -29.40 23.39 33.42
C PRO A 4 -27.99 23.95 33.64
N HIS A 5 -27.14 23.22 34.37
CA HIS A 5 -25.71 23.50 34.49
C HIS A 5 -25.03 23.39 33.10
N THR A 6 -24.36 24.45 32.70
CA THR A 6 -23.61 24.46 31.45
C THR A 6 -22.32 23.63 31.57
N ARG A 7 -21.89 23.05 30.45
CA ARG A 7 -20.61 22.28 30.35
C ARG A 7 -19.40 23.01 30.92
N ARG A 8 -19.44 24.35 30.96
CA ARG A 8 -18.38 25.21 31.47
C ARG A 8 -18.27 25.17 32.99
N GLU A 9 -19.38 25.09 33.71
CA GLU A 9 -19.39 25.00 35.18
C GLU A 9 -18.97 23.62 35.67
N PHE A 10 -19.26 22.56 34.94
CA PHE A 10 -18.79 21.22 35.25
C PHE A 10 -17.28 21.11 35.20
N LEU A 11 -16.65 21.71 34.17
CA LEU A 11 -15.19 21.71 34.01
C LEU A 11 -14.50 22.57 35.12
N TYR A 12 -15.10 23.68 35.53
CA TYR A 12 -14.52 24.54 36.57
C TYR A 12 -14.55 23.89 37.97
N LYS A 13 -15.57 23.12 38.27
CA LYS A 13 -15.66 22.37 39.54
C LYS A 13 -14.76 21.15 39.59
N SER A 14 -14.44 20.56 38.45
CA SER A 14 -13.49 19.41 38.36
C SER A 14 -12.03 19.84 38.60
N VAL A 15 -11.66 21.05 38.23
CA VAL A 15 -10.28 21.56 38.41
C VAL A 15 -10.03 22.00 39.87
N LEU A 16 -11.05 22.44 40.60
CA LEU A 16 -10.92 22.84 41.99
C LEU A 16 -10.90 21.68 43.02
N ALA A 17 -11.37 20.50 42.61
CA ALA A 17 -11.35 19.29 43.43
C ALA A 17 -9.96 18.60 43.48
N THR A 18 -9.07 18.91 42.55
CA THR A 18 -7.69 18.36 42.51
C THR A 18 -6.63 19.26 43.18
N ALA A 19 -6.98 20.47 43.56
CA ALA A 19 -6.04 21.42 44.19
C ALA A 19 -6.03 21.40 45.72
N GLY A 20 -6.83 20.56 46.36
CA GLY A 20 -7.06 20.55 47.83
C GLY A 20 -6.33 19.53 48.67
N LEU A 21 -5.40 18.73 48.10
CA LEU A 21 -4.74 17.62 48.80
C LEU A 21 -3.21 17.61 48.69
N ALA A 22 -2.57 18.76 48.72
CA ALA A 22 -1.10 18.85 48.77
C ALA A 22 -0.63 19.97 49.71
N ALA A 23 -0.86 19.77 51.00
CA ALA A 23 -0.16 20.54 52.06
C ALA A 23 0.21 19.55 53.19
N GLY A 24 1.41 19.01 53.12
CA GLY A 24 1.98 18.24 54.24
C GLY A 24 3.17 17.39 53.81
N THR A 25 4.34 17.87 54.26
CA THR A 25 5.65 17.21 54.42
C THR A 25 6.65 17.32 53.27
N ASN A 26 7.70 18.11 53.56
CA ASN A 26 8.97 18.20 52.87
C ASN A 26 9.70 16.84 52.86
N ALA A 27 9.99 16.32 51.72
CA ALA A 27 11.13 15.46 51.45
C ALA A 27 11.61 15.69 50.00
N VAL A 28 12.79 16.25 49.89
CA VAL A 28 13.51 16.46 48.64
C VAL A 28 13.81 15.11 48.02
N ALA A 29 13.18 14.82 46.91
CA ALA A 29 13.64 13.83 45.98
C ALA A 29 13.58 14.44 44.58
N SER A 30 14.72 14.91 44.10
CA SER A 30 14.95 15.26 42.70
C SER A 30 14.85 14.00 41.87
N THR A 31 13.67 13.64 41.44
CA THR A 31 13.47 12.64 40.40
C THR A 31 13.48 13.33 39.05
N ASN A 32 14.52 13.01 38.28
CA ASN A 32 14.72 13.46 36.93
C ASN A 32 13.46 13.26 36.07
N LEU A 33 12.91 14.37 35.58
CA LEU A 33 11.79 14.42 34.62
C LEU A 33 12.20 13.85 33.23
N GLU A 34 13.45 13.44 33.07
CA GLU A 34 13.98 12.90 31.80
C GLU A 34 13.60 11.43 31.51
N THR A 35 12.98 10.74 32.45
CA THR A 35 12.62 9.31 32.28
C THR A 35 11.20 9.10 31.72
N PHE A 36 10.40 10.15 31.56
CA PHE A 36 9.04 10.04 30.97
C PHE A 36 8.96 10.43 29.50
N PHE A 37 9.99 11.08 28.96
CA PHE A 37 10.15 11.30 27.52
C PHE A 37 11.25 10.38 27.01
N GLY A 38 10.92 9.07 26.86
CA GLY A 38 11.79 8.10 26.20
C GLY A 38 12.18 8.62 24.81
N LYS A 39 13.45 8.92 24.69
CA LYS A 39 14.28 9.16 23.48
C LYS A 39 13.53 9.26 22.15
N SER A 40 13.38 10.48 21.68
CA SER A 40 12.99 10.88 20.32
C SER A 40 13.96 10.44 19.22
N THR A 41 14.85 9.48 19.46
CA THR A 41 15.87 9.04 18.48
C THR A 41 15.49 7.82 17.65
N THR A 42 14.35 7.18 17.94
CA THR A 42 13.88 5.99 17.22
C THR A 42 12.97 6.31 16.03
N TYR A 43 12.35 7.49 15.98
CA TYR A 43 11.40 7.83 14.92
C TYR A 43 12.05 8.26 13.60
N ALA A 44 13.22 8.88 13.63
CA ALA A 44 13.95 9.27 12.42
C ALA A 44 14.50 8.06 11.64
N LYS A 45 14.82 6.94 12.32
CA LYS A 45 15.38 5.75 11.69
C LYS A 45 14.34 4.86 11.00
N ALA A 46 13.05 5.02 11.31
CA ALA A 46 11.97 4.24 10.69
C ALA A 46 11.60 4.73 9.28
N ALA A 47 11.88 5.99 8.95
CA ALA A 47 11.63 6.56 7.63
C ALA A 47 12.70 6.11 6.60
N ASP A 48 13.90 5.77 7.06
CA ASP A 48 15.02 5.34 6.20
C ASP A 48 14.83 3.92 5.61
N ASP A 49 13.92 3.11 6.17
CA ASP A 49 13.69 1.72 5.74
C ASP A 49 12.57 1.57 4.70
N MET A 50 11.75 2.61 4.44
CA MET A 50 10.63 2.53 3.52
C MET A 50 11.08 2.84 2.08
N LYS A 51 11.01 1.84 1.21
CA LYS A 51 11.39 1.96 -0.20
C LYS A 51 10.20 2.36 -1.06
N ILE A 52 10.42 3.25 -2.02
CA ILE A 52 9.41 3.69 -2.99
C ILE A 52 9.75 3.12 -4.36
N CYS A 53 8.89 2.24 -4.85
CA CYS A 53 8.95 1.68 -6.19
C CYS A 53 8.01 2.43 -7.13
N ILE A 54 8.39 2.52 -8.40
CA ILE A 54 7.46 2.85 -9.46
C ILE A 54 6.75 1.59 -9.92
N PHE A 55 5.43 1.65 -10.08
CA PHE A 55 4.69 0.60 -10.76
C PHE A 55 5.00 0.63 -12.25
N SER A 56 5.67 -0.38 -12.74
CA SER A 56 6.22 -0.40 -14.11
C SER A 56 5.16 -0.36 -15.21
N LYS A 57 3.88 -0.62 -14.88
CA LYS A 57 2.75 -0.41 -15.80
C LYS A 57 2.85 0.97 -16.49
N HIS A 58 3.26 1.98 -15.76
CA HIS A 58 3.33 3.36 -16.25
C HIS A 58 4.54 3.66 -17.14
N LEU A 59 5.44 2.68 -17.30
CA LEU A 59 6.64 2.75 -18.15
C LEU A 59 6.64 1.66 -19.24
N GLN A 60 5.49 1.03 -19.56
CA GLN A 60 5.39 -0.07 -20.53
C GLN A 60 5.71 0.32 -21.98
N TRP A 61 5.87 1.60 -22.26
CA TRP A 61 6.35 2.16 -23.52
C TRP A 61 7.89 2.18 -23.63
N LEU A 62 8.61 1.69 -22.61
CA LEU A 62 10.08 1.62 -22.56
C LEU A 62 10.58 0.17 -22.56
N THR A 63 11.79 -0.01 -23.10
CA THR A 63 12.55 -1.26 -22.91
C THR A 63 12.99 -1.43 -21.45
N TYR A 64 13.47 -2.62 -21.07
CA TYR A 64 13.95 -2.87 -19.69
C TYR A 64 15.05 -1.88 -19.27
N GLN A 65 16.01 -1.60 -20.15
CA GLN A 65 17.10 -0.67 -19.90
C GLN A 65 16.63 0.78 -19.75
N GLU A 66 15.75 1.21 -20.64
CA GLU A 66 15.18 2.56 -20.59
C GLU A 66 14.29 2.74 -19.37
N MET A 67 13.44 1.77 -19.03
CA MET A 67 12.61 1.76 -17.82
C MET A 67 13.47 1.92 -16.56
N ALA A 68 14.52 1.09 -16.45
CA ALA A 68 15.41 1.09 -15.30
C ALA A 68 16.17 2.44 -15.16
N LYS A 69 16.74 2.93 -16.26
CA LYS A 69 17.42 4.24 -16.30
C LYS A 69 16.48 5.39 -15.96
N THR A 70 15.26 5.37 -16.50
CA THR A 70 14.23 6.37 -16.22
C THR A 70 13.85 6.39 -14.76
N ALA A 71 13.55 5.24 -14.17
CA ALA A 71 13.22 5.11 -12.76
C ALA A 71 14.36 5.61 -11.84
N ALA A 72 15.61 5.25 -12.15
CA ALA A 72 16.79 5.75 -11.43
C ALA A 72 16.95 7.26 -11.54
N THR A 73 16.78 7.83 -12.74
CA THR A 73 16.87 9.29 -12.98
C THR A 73 15.76 10.05 -12.25
N LEU A 74 14.56 9.49 -12.17
CA LEU A 74 13.45 10.05 -11.38
C LEU A 74 13.71 9.99 -9.87
N GLY A 75 14.58 9.07 -9.41
CA GLY A 75 14.98 8.92 -8.02
C GLY A 75 14.12 7.93 -7.24
N PHE A 76 13.55 6.91 -7.89
CA PHE A 76 12.93 5.77 -7.22
C PHE A 76 13.98 4.87 -6.55
N ASP A 77 13.55 4.13 -5.53
CA ASP A 77 14.41 3.16 -4.85
C ASP A 77 14.38 1.79 -5.56
N GLY A 78 13.36 1.54 -6.37
CA GLY A 78 13.20 0.29 -7.11
C GLY A 78 11.99 0.24 -8.02
N ILE A 79 11.68 -0.97 -8.46
CA ILE A 79 10.62 -1.26 -9.41
C ILE A 79 9.63 -2.26 -8.80
N ASP A 80 8.34 -1.98 -8.99
CA ASP A 80 7.24 -2.94 -8.96
C ASP A 80 7.00 -3.39 -10.42
N LEU A 81 7.51 -4.57 -10.76
CA LEU A 81 7.59 -5.01 -12.15
C LEU A 81 6.36 -5.82 -12.57
N THR A 82 5.73 -5.45 -13.69
CA THR A 82 4.61 -6.22 -14.24
C THR A 82 5.06 -7.55 -14.82
N VAL A 83 4.55 -8.65 -14.27
CA VAL A 83 4.72 -10.03 -14.76
C VAL A 83 3.33 -10.62 -14.98
N ARG A 84 2.71 -10.25 -16.06
CA ARG A 84 1.32 -10.59 -16.42
C ARG A 84 1.09 -10.41 -17.91
N PRO A 85 -0.02 -10.93 -18.49
CA PRO A 85 -0.34 -10.71 -19.90
C PRO A 85 -0.32 -9.23 -20.28
N GLY A 86 0.39 -8.90 -21.34
CA GLY A 86 0.62 -7.52 -21.82
C GLY A 86 1.53 -6.68 -20.92
N GLY A 87 2.11 -7.23 -19.85
CA GLY A 87 3.08 -6.55 -18.98
C GLY A 87 4.46 -6.39 -19.61
N HIS A 88 5.45 -5.99 -18.80
CA HIS A 88 6.85 -6.00 -19.23
C HIS A 88 7.37 -7.42 -19.45
N VAL A 89 6.95 -8.35 -18.61
CA VAL A 89 7.30 -9.76 -18.69
C VAL A 89 6.03 -10.58 -18.86
N GLU A 90 5.94 -11.32 -19.96
CA GLU A 90 4.85 -12.28 -20.17
C GLU A 90 5.05 -13.50 -19.27
N PRO A 91 3.98 -14.04 -18.63
CA PRO A 91 4.05 -15.21 -17.76
C PRO A 91 4.74 -16.42 -18.35
N GLU A 92 4.50 -16.71 -19.63
CA GLU A 92 5.06 -17.83 -20.39
C GLU A 92 6.58 -17.70 -20.56
N ARG A 93 7.08 -16.47 -20.55
CA ARG A 93 8.48 -16.16 -20.79
C ARG A 93 9.24 -15.78 -19.52
N VAL A 94 8.60 -15.96 -18.36
CA VAL A 94 9.15 -15.49 -17.08
C VAL A 94 10.55 -16.02 -16.78
N ALA A 95 10.83 -17.28 -17.12
CA ALA A 95 12.13 -17.91 -16.88
C ALA A 95 13.28 -17.27 -17.69
N GLU A 96 12.97 -16.71 -18.86
CA GLU A 96 13.93 -16.09 -19.76
C GLU A 96 14.01 -14.57 -19.58
N ASP A 97 12.87 -13.91 -19.45
CA ASP A 97 12.79 -12.45 -19.56
C ASP A 97 12.86 -11.74 -18.19
N LEU A 98 12.36 -12.37 -17.11
CA LEU A 98 12.48 -11.78 -15.78
C LEU A 98 13.95 -11.59 -15.35
N PRO A 99 14.88 -12.55 -15.57
CA PRO A 99 16.30 -12.33 -15.28
C PRO A 99 16.92 -11.18 -16.08
N LYS A 100 16.48 -10.97 -17.34
CA LYS A 100 16.96 -9.86 -18.19
C LYS A 100 16.49 -8.52 -17.66
N ALA A 101 15.20 -8.44 -17.26
CA ALA A 101 14.64 -7.23 -16.68
C ALA A 101 15.30 -6.88 -15.34
N VAL A 102 15.50 -7.86 -14.44
CA VAL A 102 16.17 -7.67 -13.16
C VAL A 102 17.60 -7.18 -13.38
N LYS A 103 18.35 -7.81 -14.29
CA LYS A 103 19.73 -7.39 -14.62
C LYS A 103 19.79 -5.93 -15.11
N ALA A 104 18.84 -5.50 -15.94
CA ALA A 104 18.78 -4.12 -16.39
C ALA A 104 18.49 -3.13 -15.24
N VAL A 105 17.61 -3.53 -14.30
CA VAL A 105 17.30 -2.73 -13.11
C VAL A 105 18.51 -2.62 -12.18
N GLU A 106 19.23 -3.71 -11.94
CA GLU A 106 20.47 -3.74 -11.13
C GLU A 106 21.59 -2.90 -11.75
N GLN A 107 21.74 -2.94 -13.07
CA GLN A 107 22.71 -2.12 -13.80
C GLN A 107 22.42 -0.61 -13.69
N ALA A 108 21.17 -0.23 -13.45
CA ALA A 108 20.80 1.15 -13.15
C ALA A 108 20.92 1.53 -11.65
N GLY A 109 21.44 0.63 -10.80
CA GLY A 109 21.60 0.84 -9.37
C GLY A 109 20.31 0.65 -8.55
N LEU A 110 19.26 0.07 -9.14
CA LEU A 110 17.99 -0.18 -8.51
C LEU A 110 17.78 -1.67 -8.19
N LYS A 111 16.64 -1.99 -7.55
CA LYS A 111 16.18 -3.36 -7.31
C LYS A 111 14.74 -3.56 -7.78
N VAL A 112 14.42 -4.78 -8.21
CA VAL A 112 13.02 -5.22 -8.33
C VAL A 112 12.60 -5.73 -6.95
N TYR A 113 11.77 -4.94 -6.25
CA TYR A 113 11.30 -5.31 -4.91
C TYR A 113 10.00 -6.10 -4.94
N MET A 114 9.20 -5.93 -5.98
CA MET A 114 7.91 -6.57 -6.10
C MET A 114 7.58 -6.90 -7.56
N LEU A 115 6.79 -7.94 -7.75
CA LEU A 115 6.15 -8.26 -9.02
C LEU A 115 4.65 -7.97 -8.93
N THR A 116 4.09 -7.31 -9.93
CA THR A 116 2.64 -7.26 -10.11
C THR A 116 2.20 -8.35 -11.08
N THR A 117 1.46 -9.33 -10.56
CA THR A 117 1.03 -10.53 -11.30
C THR A 117 -0.49 -10.65 -11.40
N GLU A 118 -0.96 -11.69 -12.07
CA GLU A 118 -2.37 -12.13 -12.07
C GLU A 118 -2.54 -13.50 -11.38
N ILE A 119 -1.63 -13.88 -10.50
CA ILE A 119 -1.71 -15.12 -9.74
C ILE A 119 -2.88 -15.05 -8.76
N THR A 120 -3.83 -15.98 -8.90
CA THR A 120 -4.98 -16.11 -7.99
C THR A 120 -5.00 -17.45 -7.24
N SER A 121 -4.26 -18.47 -7.74
CA SER A 121 -4.16 -19.78 -7.09
C SER A 121 -2.81 -20.45 -7.33
N ALA A 122 -2.51 -21.49 -6.55
CA ALA A 122 -1.26 -22.24 -6.62
C ALA A 122 -1.15 -23.12 -7.89
N ASP A 123 -2.26 -23.54 -8.43
CA ASP A 123 -2.39 -24.45 -9.58
C ASP A 123 -2.65 -23.73 -10.91
N GLN A 124 -2.82 -22.39 -10.86
CA GLN A 124 -2.96 -21.59 -12.08
C GLN A 124 -1.71 -21.74 -12.97
N PRO A 125 -1.88 -21.77 -14.31
CA PRO A 125 -0.75 -21.79 -15.24
C PRO A 125 0.30 -20.71 -14.92
N HIS A 126 1.57 -21.08 -15.04
CA HIS A 126 2.75 -20.22 -14.77
C HIS A 126 2.98 -19.79 -13.33
N THR A 127 2.04 -19.98 -12.38
CA THR A 127 2.23 -19.59 -10.95
C THR A 127 3.55 -20.10 -10.40
N GLN A 128 3.82 -21.41 -10.50
CA GLN A 128 5.04 -21.99 -9.96
C GLN A 128 6.30 -21.47 -10.68
N ALA A 129 6.24 -21.26 -11.99
CA ALA A 129 7.36 -20.74 -12.77
C ALA A 129 7.70 -19.29 -12.34
N ILE A 130 6.68 -18.45 -12.15
CA ILE A 130 6.83 -17.06 -11.70
C ILE A 130 7.45 -17.05 -10.28
N LEU A 131 6.86 -17.75 -9.32
CA LEU A 131 7.34 -17.76 -7.94
C LEU A 131 8.75 -18.35 -7.81
N LYS A 132 9.03 -19.45 -8.51
CA LYS A 132 10.36 -20.06 -8.54
C LYS A 132 11.42 -19.12 -9.12
N THR A 133 11.10 -18.42 -10.22
CA THR A 133 12.04 -17.50 -10.85
C THR A 133 12.25 -16.26 -9.99
N ALA A 134 11.18 -15.69 -9.42
CA ALA A 134 11.25 -14.57 -8.49
C ALA A 134 12.11 -14.90 -7.25
N ALA A 135 11.89 -16.06 -6.64
CA ALA A 135 12.67 -16.54 -5.49
C ALA A 135 14.16 -16.67 -5.81
N LYS A 136 14.52 -17.25 -6.97
CA LYS A 136 15.91 -17.36 -7.43
C LYS A 136 16.59 -16.01 -7.62
N LEU A 137 15.81 -14.97 -7.97
CA LEU A 137 16.31 -13.62 -8.18
C LEU A 137 16.23 -12.76 -6.90
N GLY A 138 15.80 -13.34 -5.77
CA GLY A 138 15.73 -12.65 -4.48
C GLY A 138 14.61 -11.59 -4.41
N ILE A 139 13.56 -11.71 -5.23
CA ILE A 139 12.42 -10.78 -5.21
C ILE A 139 11.50 -11.20 -4.07
N PRO A 140 11.27 -10.34 -3.04
CA PRO A 140 10.60 -10.77 -1.82
C PRO A 140 9.08 -10.74 -1.88
N TYR A 141 8.48 -9.94 -2.78
CA TYR A 141 7.04 -9.68 -2.81
C TYR A 141 6.44 -9.86 -4.19
N TYR A 142 5.16 -10.27 -4.23
CA TYR A 142 4.36 -10.13 -5.44
C TYR A 142 2.93 -9.73 -5.09
N ARG A 143 2.31 -8.91 -5.96
CA ARG A 143 0.88 -8.65 -5.93
C ARG A 143 0.14 -9.78 -6.63
N MET A 144 -0.91 -10.27 -6.00
CA MET A 144 -1.83 -11.26 -6.57
C MET A 144 -2.78 -10.62 -7.61
N GLY A 145 -3.39 -11.45 -8.44
CA GLY A 145 -4.56 -11.10 -9.24
C GLY A 145 -5.81 -10.98 -8.37
N TRP A 146 -6.85 -10.33 -8.90
CA TRP A 146 -8.12 -10.21 -8.20
C TRP A 146 -9.02 -11.42 -8.43
N VAL A 147 -9.68 -11.89 -7.37
CA VAL A 147 -10.68 -12.94 -7.46
C VAL A 147 -12.09 -12.36 -7.41
N LYS A 148 -12.98 -12.92 -8.23
CA LYS A 148 -14.36 -12.48 -8.37
C LYS A 148 -15.27 -13.38 -7.56
N TYR A 149 -16.36 -12.81 -7.08
CA TYR A 149 -17.46 -13.58 -6.52
C TYR A 149 -18.24 -14.27 -7.65
N GLU A 150 -18.55 -15.54 -7.44
CA GLU A 150 -19.43 -16.30 -8.32
C GLU A 150 -20.89 -16.06 -7.94
N ASP A 151 -21.66 -15.48 -8.86
CA ASP A 151 -23.05 -15.05 -8.62
C ASP A 151 -24.01 -16.20 -8.21
N LYS A 152 -23.66 -17.44 -8.58
CA LYS A 152 -24.45 -18.64 -8.26
C LYS A 152 -24.24 -19.17 -6.85
N GLN A 153 -23.28 -18.61 -6.12
CA GLN A 153 -22.90 -19.02 -4.76
C GLN A 153 -23.23 -17.91 -3.76
N SER A 154 -23.52 -18.27 -2.52
CA SER A 154 -23.62 -17.27 -1.46
C SER A 154 -22.27 -16.60 -1.20
N ILE A 155 -22.28 -15.45 -0.53
CA ILE A 155 -21.04 -14.77 -0.13
C ILE A 155 -20.18 -15.69 0.75
N GLU A 156 -20.78 -16.37 1.71
CA GLU A 156 -20.06 -17.29 2.62
C GLU A 156 -19.41 -18.45 1.85
N GLN A 157 -20.12 -19.03 0.88
CA GLN A 157 -19.56 -20.09 0.03
C GLN A 157 -18.36 -19.60 -0.78
N ASN A 158 -18.45 -18.40 -1.36
CA ASN A 158 -17.32 -17.77 -2.06
C ASN A 158 -16.14 -17.56 -1.11
N LEU A 159 -16.37 -17.01 0.10
CA LEU A 159 -15.31 -16.79 1.09
C LEU A 159 -14.62 -18.08 1.51
N ASP A 160 -15.35 -19.19 1.66
CA ASP A 160 -14.78 -20.49 2.01
C ASP A 160 -13.90 -21.04 0.88
N ILE A 161 -14.29 -20.85 -0.37
CA ILE A 161 -13.46 -21.18 -1.54
C ILE A 161 -12.18 -20.33 -1.54
N PHE A 162 -12.30 -19.03 -1.33
CA PHE A 162 -11.14 -18.13 -1.30
C PHE A 162 -10.17 -18.48 -0.16
N LYS A 163 -10.68 -18.80 1.04
CA LYS A 163 -9.86 -19.28 2.17
C LYS A 163 -9.04 -20.50 1.80
N LYS A 164 -9.67 -21.50 1.19
CA LYS A 164 -9.00 -22.73 0.75
C LYS A 164 -7.92 -22.42 -0.29
N THR A 165 -8.25 -21.63 -1.30
CA THR A 165 -7.34 -21.26 -2.40
C THR A 165 -6.14 -20.46 -1.88
N PHE A 166 -6.38 -19.48 -1.01
CA PHE A 166 -5.31 -18.64 -0.43
C PHE A 166 -4.43 -19.43 0.54
N SER A 167 -5.01 -20.39 1.29
CA SER A 167 -4.22 -21.31 2.13
C SER A 167 -3.24 -22.15 1.31
N GLN A 168 -3.68 -22.69 0.16
CA GLN A 168 -2.81 -23.43 -0.74
C GLN A 168 -1.72 -22.54 -1.34
N LEU A 169 -2.07 -21.31 -1.73
CA LEU A 169 -1.10 -20.35 -2.25
C LEU A 169 -0.10 -19.90 -1.18
N ALA A 170 -0.54 -19.68 0.07
CA ALA A 170 0.35 -19.37 1.18
C ALA A 170 1.35 -20.50 1.47
N ALA A 171 0.93 -21.77 1.34
CA ALA A 171 1.84 -22.91 1.46
C ALA A 171 2.89 -22.92 0.35
N LEU A 172 2.51 -22.62 -0.89
CA LEU A 172 3.43 -22.49 -2.01
C LEU A 172 4.38 -21.30 -1.84
N ASN A 173 3.88 -20.17 -1.36
CA ASN A 173 4.67 -18.99 -1.01
C ASN A 173 5.74 -19.30 0.05
N LYS A 174 5.37 -20.06 1.07
CA LYS A 174 6.30 -20.55 2.10
C LYS A 174 7.40 -21.42 1.50
N GLN A 175 7.06 -22.31 0.58
CA GLN A 175 8.04 -23.16 -0.12
C GLN A 175 9.08 -22.33 -0.89
N TYR A 176 8.65 -21.26 -1.57
CA TYR A 176 9.54 -20.38 -2.33
C TYR A 176 10.11 -19.22 -1.52
N GLN A 177 9.76 -19.08 -0.23
CA GLN A 177 10.20 -17.98 0.65
C GLN A 177 9.86 -16.59 0.06
N ILE A 178 8.69 -16.45 -0.55
CA ILE A 178 8.17 -15.22 -1.16
C ILE A 178 6.84 -14.84 -0.50
N HIS A 179 6.52 -13.55 -0.41
CA HIS A 179 5.25 -13.08 0.15
C HIS A 179 4.30 -12.67 -0.96
N GLY A 180 3.11 -13.26 -0.98
CA GLY A 180 2.00 -12.85 -1.82
C GLY A 180 1.11 -11.82 -1.13
N ALA A 181 0.80 -10.72 -1.79
CA ALA A 181 -0.04 -9.66 -1.26
C ALA A 181 -1.28 -9.45 -2.12
N TYR A 182 -2.46 -9.57 -1.51
CA TYR A 182 -3.72 -9.30 -2.18
C TYR A 182 -4.11 -7.83 -2.03
N GLN A 183 -4.26 -7.12 -3.16
CA GLN A 183 -4.63 -5.70 -3.15
C GLN A 183 -6.14 -5.53 -2.87
N ASN A 184 -6.51 -4.75 -1.85
CA ASN A 184 -7.87 -4.25 -1.74
C ASN A 184 -8.16 -3.29 -2.90
N HIS A 185 -9.26 -3.54 -3.61
CA HIS A 185 -9.58 -2.79 -4.82
C HIS A 185 -11.09 -2.50 -4.89
N ALA A 186 -11.45 -1.24 -5.10
CA ALA A 186 -12.83 -0.80 -5.23
C ALA A 186 -13.53 -1.53 -6.39
N GLY A 187 -14.78 -1.93 -6.18
CA GLY A 187 -15.61 -2.64 -7.16
C GLY A 187 -16.30 -3.87 -6.59
N LYS A 188 -16.31 -4.98 -7.35
CA LYS A 188 -17.07 -6.19 -7.02
C LYS A 188 -16.20 -7.44 -6.79
N ASN A 189 -14.90 -7.26 -6.59
CA ASN A 189 -13.99 -8.35 -6.27
C ASN A 189 -13.84 -8.50 -4.74
N LEU A 190 -13.29 -9.62 -4.29
CA LEU A 190 -12.80 -9.76 -2.92
C LEU A 190 -11.92 -8.56 -2.57
N GLY A 191 -12.02 -8.06 -1.36
CA GLY A 191 -11.19 -6.95 -0.86
C GLY A 191 -11.71 -5.56 -1.22
N SER A 192 -12.83 -5.42 -1.93
CA SER A 192 -13.50 -4.12 -2.06
C SER A 192 -13.97 -3.64 -0.69
N ALA A 193 -14.74 -4.43 0.01
CA ALA A 193 -15.10 -4.20 1.40
C ALA A 193 -14.05 -4.83 2.33
N ILE A 194 -12.91 -4.26 2.54
CA ILE A 194 -11.72 -4.82 3.25
C ILE A 194 -11.99 -5.91 4.31
N TRP A 195 -13.21 -5.92 4.89
CA TRP A 195 -13.65 -6.90 5.88
C TRP A 195 -13.79 -8.31 5.32
N ASP A 196 -14.16 -8.45 4.05
CA ASP A 196 -14.26 -9.74 3.37
C ASP A 196 -12.85 -10.33 3.14
N LEU A 197 -11.88 -9.50 2.74
CA LEU A 197 -10.49 -9.92 2.64
C LEU A 197 -9.96 -10.39 4.00
N TRP A 198 -10.27 -9.65 5.08
CA TRP A 198 -9.89 -10.08 6.43
C TRP A 198 -10.44 -11.45 6.78
N MET A 199 -11.70 -11.72 6.43
CA MET A 199 -12.30 -13.06 6.68
C MET A 199 -11.55 -14.17 5.99
N VAL A 200 -10.87 -13.90 4.88
CA VAL A 200 -10.09 -14.88 4.11
C VAL A 200 -8.67 -15.04 4.66
N ILE A 201 -8.00 -13.93 5.03
CA ILE A 201 -6.56 -13.97 5.36
C ILE A 201 -6.24 -14.04 6.85
N LYS A 202 -7.17 -13.76 7.76
CA LYS A 202 -6.92 -13.60 9.20
C LYS A 202 -6.25 -14.80 9.88
N ASP A 203 -6.49 -16.01 9.38
CA ASP A 203 -5.97 -17.27 9.93
C ASP A 203 -4.71 -17.75 9.18
N LEU A 204 -4.22 -16.99 8.18
CA LEU A 204 -3.00 -17.29 7.45
C LEU A 204 -1.78 -16.65 8.14
N ASP A 205 -0.61 -17.27 7.95
CA ASP A 205 0.65 -16.66 8.41
C ASP A 205 0.96 -15.41 7.57
N PRO A 206 0.96 -14.21 8.20
CA PRO A 206 1.19 -12.93 7.51
C PRO A 206 2.61 -12.79 6.92
N LYS A 207 3.47 -13.76 7.17
CA LYS A 207 4.78 -13.83 6.52
C LYS A 207 4.67 -14.26 5.05
N TRP A 208 3.67 -15.08 4.71
CA TRP A 208 3.60 -15.71 3.40
C TRP A 208 2.47 -15.19 2.52
N LEU A 209 1.38 -14.72 3.13
CA LEU A 209 0.28 -14.12 2.40
C LEU A 209 -0.40 -13.04 3.23
N GLY A 210 -0.67 -11.89 2.62
CA GLY A 210 -1.29 -10.78 3.30
C GLY A 210 -1.96 -9.79 2.35
N CYS A 211 -1.96 -8.53 2.75
CA CYS A 211 -2.62 -7.44 2.07
C CYS A 211 -1.59 -6.47 1.48
N GLN A 212 -1.76 -6.12 0.20
CA GLN A 212 -1.24 -4.89 -0.39
C GLN A 212 -2.30 -3.81 -0.17
N TYR A 213 -2.05 -2.94 0.80
CA TYR A 213 -3.06 -1.97 1.20
C TYR A 213 -3.04 -0.75 0.29
N ASP A 214 -4.15 -0.54 -0.40
CA ASP A 214 -4.38 0.60 -1.28
C ASP A 214 -5.29 1.60 -0.59
N ILE A 215 -4.73 2.72 -0.16
CA ILE A 215 -5.46 3.76 0.58
C ILE A 215 -6.57 4.41 -0.26
N ARG A 216 -6.34 4.62 -1.56
CA ARG A 216 -7.33 5.22 -2.45
C ARG A 216 -8.58 4.33 -2.54
N HIS A 217 -8.40 3.03 -2.74
CA HIS A 217 -9.52 2.10 -2.80
C HIS A 217 -10.19 1.92 -1.44
N ALA A 218 -9.43 1.94 -0.35
CA ALA A 218 -9.97 1.88 1.01
C ALA A 218 -10.88 3.06 1.33
N ILE A 219 -10.56 4.27 0.86
CA ILE A 219 -11.40 5.46 1.08
C ILE A 219 -12.64 5.44 0.19
N ILE A 220 -12.53 4.97 -1.07
CA ILE A 220 -13.69 4.86 -1.97
C ILE A 220 -14.77 3.95 -1.38
N GLU A 221 -14.38 2.79 -0.86
CA GLU A 221 -15.31 1.78 -0.34
C GLU A 221 -15.64 1.96 1.14
N GLY A 222 -14.70 2.45 1.91
CA GLY A 222 -14.83 2.59 3.36
C GLY A 222 -15.22 3.98 3.85
N ALA A 223 -15.14 5.01 3.00
CA ALA A 223 -15.36 6.40 3.39
C ALA A 223 -14.72 6.70 4.76
N ASN A 224 -15.48 7.19 5.74
CA ASN A 224 -14.98 7.52 7.08
C ASN A 224 -14.47 6.30 7.90
N SER A 225 -14.79 5.07 7.47
CA SER A 225 -14.37 3.85 8.18
C SER A 225 -13.06 3.24 7.66
N TRP A 226 -12.42 3.83 6.64
CA TRP A 226 -11.18 3.29 6.07
C TRP A 226 -10.09 3.02 7.12
N SER A 227 -9.99 3.89 8.13
CA SER A 227 -8.98 3.75 9.20
C SER A 227 -9.23 2.53 10.10
N LEU A 228 -10.49 2.12 10.28
CA LEU A 228 -10.83 0.88 10.96
C LEU A 228 -10.42 -0.34 10.12
N GLY A 229 -10.61 -0.26 8.80
CA GLY A 229 -10.14 -1.28 7.85
C GLY A 229 -8.62 -1.42 7.87
N LEU A 230 -7.87 -0.31 7.87
CA LEU A 230 -6.42 -0.32 8.02
C LEU A 230 -5.99 -1.00 9.33
N LYS A 231 -6.62 -0.62 10.45
CA LYS A 231 -6.36 -1.22 11.76
C LYS A 231 -6.66 -2.73 11.77
N LEU A 232 -7.71 -3.15 11.09
CA LEU A 232 -8.12 -4.55 11.02
C LEU A 232 -7.05 -5.43 10.36
N VAL A 233 -6.52 -5.00 9.22
CA VAL A 233 -5.58 -5.81 8.42
C VAL A 233 -4.10 -5.50 8.69
N GLN A 234 -3.78 -4.61 9.64
CA GLN A 234 -2.44 -4.05 9.88
C GLN A 234 -1.32 -5.10 9.99
N SER A 235 -1.60 -6.24 10.65
CA SER A 235 -0.63 -7.32 10.84
C SER A 235 -0.26 -8.04 9.53
N HIS A 236 -1.10 -7.96 8.52
CA HIS A 236 -0.95 -8.61 7.22
C HIS A 236 -0.44 -7.69 6.12
N ILE A 237 -0.17 -6.41 6.40
CA ILE A 237 0.34 -5.45 5.41
C ILE A 237 1.86 -5.59 5.28
N ARG A 238 2.34 -5.73 4.03
CA ARG A 238 3.77 -5.70 3.68
C ARG A 238 4.06 -4.78 2.51
N THR A 239 3.07 -4.49 1.67
CA THR A 239 3.16 -3.60 0.52
C THR A 239 1.98 -2.63 0.52
N LEU A 240 2.18 -1.45 -0.02
CA LEU A 240 1.26 -0.32 0.07
C LEU A 240 1.20 0.37 -1.29
N ASP A 241 -0.02 0.60 -1.81
CA ASP A 241 -0.20 1.37 -3.02
C ASP A 241 -0.54 2.82 -2.69
N ILE A 242 0.11 3.72 -3.41
CA ILE A 242 -0.07 5.16 -3.24
C ILE A 242 -0.59 5.76 -4.53
N LYS A 243 -1.78 6.32 -4.46
CA LYS A 243 -2.46 7.09 -5.52
C LYS A 243 -3.56 7.95 -4.90
N ASP A 244 -4.03 8.95 -5.64
CA ASP A 244 -5.03 9.89 -5.14
C ASP A 244 -6.24 9.97 -6.08
N PHE A 245 -7.36 10.48 -5.56
CA PHE A 245 -8.61 10.60 -6.28
C PHE A 245 -9.47 11.70 -5.67
N ARG A 246 -10.48 12.11 -6.43
CA ARG A 246 -11.62 12.88 -5.93
C ARG A 246 -12.93 12.36 -6.48
N TRP A 247 -14.03 12.66 -5.81
CA TRP A 247 -15.34 12.51 -6.38
C TRP A 247 -15.65 13.73 -7.26
N ALA A 248 -15.99 13.48 -8.51
CA ALA A 248 -16.38 14.50 -9.49
C ALA A 248 -17.80 14.27 -9.99
N ASN A 249 -18.57 15.34 -10.09
CA ASN A 249 -19.87 15.29 -10.73
C ASN A 249 -19.68 15.58 -12.22
N LYS A 250 -19.90 14.59 -13.07
CA LYS A 250 -19.88 14.72 -14.54
C LYS A 250 -21.27 14.40 -15.06
N ASP A 251 -21.90 15.36 -15.68
CA ASP A 251 -23.25 15.24 -16.25
C ASP A 251 -24.31 14.74 -15.25
N GLY A 252 -24.28 15.25 -14.02
CA GLY A 252 -25.18 14.88 -12.94
C GLY A 252 -24.87 13.53 -12.26
N LYS A 253 -23.80 12.85 -12.64
CA LYS A 253 -23.36 11.57 -12.04
C LYS A 253 -22.09 11.74 -11.27
N TRP A 254 -22.08 11.32 -10.00
CA TRP A 254 -20.87 11.24 -9.21
C TRP A 254 -20.03 10.05 -9.64
N GLN A 255 -18.78 10.30 -9.94
CA GLN A 255 -17.82 9.27 -10.32
C GLN A 255 -16.44 9.57 -9.75
N VAL A 256 -15.65 8.51 -9.62
CA VAL A 256 -14.26 8.63 -9.17
C VAL A 256 -13.41 9.21 -10.30
N GLU A 257 -12.67 10.26 -10.00
CA GLU A 257 -11.66 10.84 -10.87
C GLU A 257 -10.29 10.67 -10.21
N ASN A 258 -9.36 9.97 -10.88
CA ASN A 258 -7.99 9.89 -10.41
C ASN A 258 -7.27 11.21 -10.67
N VAL A 259 -6.47 11.66 -9.70
CA VAL A 259 -5.74 12.93 -9.75
C VAL A 259 -4.30 12.76 -9.26
N PRO A 260 -3.41 13.71 -9.56
CA PRO A 260 -2.07 13.72 -9.00
C PRO A 260 -2.05 13.73 -7.48
N LEU A 261 -0.98 13.25 -6.86
CA LEU A 261 -0.86 13.20 -5.40
C LEU A 261 -0.99 14.59 -4.76
N GLY A 262 -1.93 14.71 -3.82
CA GLY A 262 -2.22 15.93 -3.08
C GLY A 262 -3.24 16.84 -3.74
N GLU A 263 -3.78 16.46 -4.89
CA GLU A 263 -4.88 17.17 -5.57
C GLU A 263 -6.24 16.51 -5.32
N GLY A 264 -6.25 15.42 -4.54
CA GLY A 264 -7.42 14.61 -4.26
C GLY A 264 -7.97 14.72 -2.85
N MET A 265 -8.64 13.67 -2.42
CA MET A 265 -9.37 13.59 -1.16
C MET A 265 -8.71 12.65 -0.14
N VAL A 266 -7.59 12.04 -0.46
CA VAL A 266 -6.86 11.18 0.48
C VAL A 266 -6.15 12.05 1.51
N ASP A 267 -6.50 11.88 2.80
CA ASP A 267 -5.74 12.51 3.89
C ASP A 267 -4.45 11.72 4.16
N PHE A 268 -3.42 12.03 3.38
CA PHE A 268 -2.10 11.40 3.53
C PHE A 268 -1.43 11.74 4.86
N THR A 269 -1.76 12.85 5.50
CA THR A 269 -1.23 13.19 6.84
C THR A 269 -1.74 12.20 7.86
N GLN A 270 -3.06 11.97 7.90
CA GLN A 270 -3.67 10.98 8.77
C GLN A 270 -3.16 9.57 8.43
N TYR A 271 -3.10 9.23 7.13
CA TYR A 271 -2.67 7.91 6.68
C TYR A 271 -1.26 7.57 7.17
N PHE A 272 -0.27 8.41 6.91
CA PHE A 272 1.11 8.16 7.36
C PHE A 272 1.27 8.21 8.88
N THR A 273 0.46 9.02 9.58
CA THR A 273 0.41 9.00 11.06
C THR A 273 -0.06 7.63 11.58
N LEU A 274 -1.10 7.06 10.97
CA LEU A 274 -1.60 5.73 11.34
C LEU A 274 -0.60 4.62 10.99
N LEU A 275 0.02 4.65 9.80
CA LEU A 275 1.04 3.66 9.44
C LEU A 275 2.17 3.59 10.49
N ARG A 276 2.61 4.75 10.99
CA ARG A 276 3.62 4.80 12.06
C ARG A 276 3.09 4.31 13.38
N SER A 277 1.91 4.77 13.80
CA SER A 277 1.31 4.37 15.07
C SER A 277 1.10 2.85 15.15
N TYR A 278 0.82 2.21 14.04
CA TYR A 278 0.69 0.76 13.92
C TYR A 278 2.01 0.05 13.59
N GLN A 279 3.12 0.80 13.48
CA GLN A 279 4.44 0.29 13.11
C GLN A 279 4.44 -0.51 11.78
N ILE A 280 3.55 -0.13 10.86
CA ILE A 280 3.49 -0.75 9.54
C ILE A 280 4.72 -0.30 8.75
N LYS A 281 5.60 -1.25 8.50
CA LYS A 281 6.76 -1.10 7.62
C LYS A 281 6.46 -1.84 6.33
N GLY A 282 6.53 -1.14 5.20
CA GLY A 282 6.18 -1.75 3.92
C GLY A 282 6.88 -1.09 2.75
N LEU A 283 6.77 -1.77 1.62
CA LEU A 283 7.19 -1.26 0.33
C LEU A 283 6.07 -0.40 -0.25
N PHE A 284 6.37 0.81 -0.67
CA PHE A 284 5.42 1.65 -1.40
C PHE A 284 5.54 1.41 -2.91
N SER A 285 4.40 1.14 -3.55
CA SER A 285 4.25 1.17 -5.01
C SER A 285 3.50 2.45 -5.38
N LEU A 286 4.17 3.34 -6.12
CA LEU A 286 3.59 4.61 -6.56
C LEU A 286 2.90 4.43 -7.90
N HIS A 287 1.60 4.75 -7.95
CA HIS A 287 0.73 4.59 -9.10
C HIS A 287 0.32 5.94 -9.69
N TYR A 288 0.23 6.00 -11.01
CA TYR A 288 -0.15 7.19 -11.79
C TYR A 288 -1.37 6.85 -12.64
N GLU A 289 -2.56 6.90 -12.04
CA GLU A 289 -3.80 6.48 -12.71
C GLU A 289 -4.65 7.64 -13.24
N TYR A 290 -4.20 8.89 -13.07
CA TYR A 290 -4.80 10.05 -13.72
C TYR A 290 -4.34 10.17 -15.19
N PRO A 291 -5.07 10.92 -16.06
CA PRO A 291 -4.73 11.01 -17.48
C PRO A 291 -3.29 11.42 -17.70
N LEU A 292 -2.50 10.54 -18.30
CA LEU A 292 -1.05 10.71 -18.51
C LEU A 292 -0.62 10.18 -19.88
N GLY A 293 -1.43 10.49 -20.91
CA GLY A 293 -1.13 10.16 -22.29
C GLY A 293 -1.01 8.69 -22.62
N GLY A 294 -1.72 7.83 -21.87
CA GLY A 294 -1.67 6.37 -22.00
C GLY A 294 -0.72 5.68 -21.02
N ALA A 295 0.22 6.39 -20.38
CA ALA A 295 1.06 5.82 -19.33
C ALA A 295 0.22 5.36 -18.13
N ASP A 296 -0.88 6.03 -17.82
CA ASP A 296 -1.86 5.68 -16.80
C ASP A 296 -2.49 4.30 -17.00
N SER A 297 -2.73 3.91 -18.24
CA SER A 297 -3.34 2.63 -18.62
C SER A 297 -2.34 1.54 -19.01
N GLY A 298 -1.04 1.87 -19.08
CA GLY A 298 0.02 0.93 -19.50
C GLY A 298 0.12 0.77 -21.01
N ALA A 299 -0.17 1.82 -21.77
CA ALA A 299 0.00 1.83 -23.21
C ALA A 299 1.47 1.61 -23.62
N LYS A 300 1.68 0.99 -24.77
CA LYS A 300 3.02 0.76 -25.35
C LYS A 300 3.56 1.98 -26.12
N SER A 301 2.77 3.04 -26.22
CA SER A 301 3.17 4.34 -26.81
C SER A 301 2.45 5.46 -26.07
N LEU A 302 3.03 6.66 -26.09
CA LEU A 302 2.47 7.83 -25.45
C LEU A 302 1.75 8.72 -26.47
N ALA A 303 0.62 9.29 -26.04
CA ALA A 303 -0.13 10.31 -26.79
C ALA A 303 0.28 11.75 -26.44
N VAL A 304 1.23 11.92 -25.52
CA VAL A 304 1.77 13.22 -25.08
C VAL A 304 3.31 13.16 -25.03
N PRO A 305 4.02 14.30 -25.00
CA PRO A 305 5.48 14.30 -24.86
C PRO A 305 5.92 13.53 -23.61
N LYS A 306 6.95 12.70 -23.74
CA LYS A 306 7.49 11.91 -22.62
C LYS A 306 7.95 12.76 -21.46
N GLU A 307 8.47 13.95 -21.74
CA GLU A 307 8.92 14.93 -20.75
C GLU A 307 7.79 15.30 -19.79
N GLN A 308 6.59 15.54 -20.32
CA GLN A 308 5.39 15.84 -19.53
C GLN A 308 5.03 14.68 -18.60
N VAL A 309 5.14 13.43 -19.08
CA VAL A 309 4.90 12.23 -18.26
C VAL A 309 5.92 12.14 -17.14
N LEU A 310 7.20 12.30 -17.44
CA LEU A 310 8.29 12.20 -16.47
C LEU A 310 8.26 13.33 -15.43
N GLU A 311 7.91 14.54 -15.81
CA GLU A 311 7.71 15.67 -14.88
C GLU A 311 6.57 15.40 -13.90
N ALA A 312 5.44 14.89 -14.38
CA ALA A 312 4.33 14.50 -13.52
C ALA A 312 4.74 13.40 -12.53
N MET A 313 5.45 12.38 -12.99
CA MET A 313 5.96 11.30 -12.13
C MET A 313 6.96 11.83 -11.08
N LYS A 314 7.86 12.74 -11.47
CA LYS A 314 8.82 13.36 -10.57
C LYS A 314 8.15 14.20 -9.50
N ARG A 315 7.14 14.98 -9.87
CA ARG A 315 6.34 15.81 -8.95
C ARG A 315 5.69 14.95 -7.87
N ASP A 316 5.00 13.87 -8.26
CA ASP A 316 4.28 13.02 -7.32
C ASP A 316 5.25 12.25 -6.39
N LEU A 317 6.37 11.75 -6.93
CA LEU A 317 7.43 11.13 -6.11
C LEU A 317 8.00 12.13 -5.09
N THR A 318 8.24 13.39 -5.51
CA THR A 318 8.72 14.44 -4.62
C THR A 318 7.70 14.76 -3.52
N THR A 319 6.43 14.79 -3.87
CA THR A 319 5.32 14.99 -2.93
C THR A 319 5.27 13.85 -1.89
N LEU A 320 5.34 12.60 -2.34
CA LEU A 320 5.35 11.43 -1.45
C LEU A 320 6.57 11.46 -0.49
N ARG A 321 7.77 11.71 -1.01
CA ARG A 321 8.99 11.82 -0.16
C ARG A 321 8.87 12.93 0.88
N LYS A 322 8.30 14.08 0.51
CA LYS A 322 8.05 15.19 1.44
C LYS A 322 7.12 14.79 2.58
N TRP A 323 6.08 14.01 2.30
CA TRP A 323 5.16 13.52 3.34
C TRP A 323 5.81 12.48 4.24
N LEU A 324 6.56 11.54 3.69
CA LEU A 324 7.27 10.53 4.48
C LEU A 324 8.32 11.14 5.42
N ASN A 325 8.97 12.23 5.00
CA ASN A 325 9.98 12.93 5.83
C ASN A 325 9.37 13.86 6.88
N LYS A 326 8.13 14.33 6.70
CA LYS A 326 7.43 15.21 7.66
C LYS A 326 6.64 14.44 8.72
N ALA A 327 6.28 13.32 8.34
CA ALA A 327 5.49 12.44 9.11
C ALA A 327 6.40 11.55 9.93
#